data_031d47e9bbe7390f8ec39d261434d80c
#
_entry.id   031d47e9bbe7390f8ec39d261434d80c
#
_cell.length_a   1.000
_cell.length_b   1.000
_cell.length_c   1.000
_cell.angle_alpha   90.00
_cell.angle_beta   90.00
_cell.angle_gamma   90.00
#
_symmetry.space_group_name_H-M   'P 1'
#
loop_
_entity.id
_entity.type
_entity.pdbx_description
1 polymer ?
#
loop_
_entity_poly.entity_id
_entity_poly.type
_entity_poly.pdbx_seq_one_letter_code
_entity_poly.pdbx_strand_id
1 'polypeptide(L)'
;TLEENGYYAQVTDQLIANIGYQMIRRNWSMKTLADKADLPYETVKHLMAGKIGRPSFISILKIANALECSLDDLAGRNNPALEALRRLADHADGMYQIFAEVEHLLYPNFMMQRENNK
;
A
#
# COMPACT_ATOMS: atom_id res chain seq x y z
N THR A 1 -13.40 15.68 11.18
CA THR A 1 -12.35 16.66 11.45
C THR A 1 -11.25 16.58 10.38
N LEU A 2 -10.44 17.62 10.29
CA LEU A 2 -9.29 17.62 9.37
C LEU A 2 -8.30 16.52 9.71
N GLU A 3 -8.12 16.20 10.97
CA GLU A 3 -7.23 15.12 11.40
C GLU A 3 -7.74 13.76 10.96
N GLU A 4 -9.03 13.52 11.06
CA GLU A 4 -9.65 12.28 10.59
C GLU A 4 -9.51 12.16 9.07
N ASN A 5 -9.78 13.24 8.34
CA ASN A 5 -9.66 13.25 6.88
C ASN A 5 -8.21 12.98 6.45
N GLY A 6 -7.24 13.56 7.15
CA GLY A 6 -5.82 13.31 6.88
C GLY A 6 -5.44 11.85 7.14
N TYR A 7 -5.94 11.29 8.23
CA TYR A 7 -5.69 9.90 8.56
C TYR A 7 -6.25 8.95 7.49
N TYR A 8 -7.51 9.16 7.08
CA TYR A 8 -8.12 8.32 6.07
C TYR A 8 -7.42 8.42 4.73
N ALA A 9 -7.00 9.62 4.34
CA ALA A 9 -6.26 9.83 3.10
C ALA A 9 -4.92 9.09 3.15
N GLN A 10 -4.21 9.16 4.25
CA GLN A 10 -2.93 8.51 4.42
C GLN A 10 -3.05 6.98 4.34
N VAL A 11 -4.04 6.42 5.04
CA VAL A 11 -4.29 4.98 5.03
C VAL A 11 -4.69 4.53 3.63
N THR A 12 -5.56 5.28 2.97
CA THR A 12 -6.03 4.94 1.63
C THR A 12 -4.88 5.02 0.62
N ASP A 13 -4.04 6.04 0.70
CA ASP A 13 -2.89 6.17 -0.21
C ASP A 13 -1.92 4.99 -0.04
N GLN A 14 -1.66 4.58 1.19
CA GLN A 14 -0.82 3.43 1.47
C GLN A 14 -1.42 2.14 0.93
N LEU A 15 -2.73 1.98 1.09
CA LEU A 15 -3.47 0.84 0.56
C LEU A 15 -3.35 0.77 -0.96
N ILE A 16 -3.57 1.90 -1.65
CA ILE A 16 -3.47 1.99 -3.11
C ILE A 16 -2.05 1.64 -3.56
N ALA A 17 -1.03 2.15 -2.89
CA ALA A 17 0.36 1.87 -3.23
C ALA A 17 0.66 0.37 -3.10
N ASN A 18 0.17 -0.27 -2.05
CA ASN A 18 0.40 -1.69 -1.83
C ASN A 18 -0.36 -2.55 -2.84
N ILE A 19 -1.59 -2.19 -3.17
CA ILE A 19 -2.35 -2.86 -4.22
C ILE A 19 -1.61 -2.74 -5.56
N GLY A 20 -1.17 -1.53 -5.89
CA GLY A 20 -0.44 -1.27 -7.13
C GLY A 20 0.84 -2.09 -7.23
N TYR A 21 1.58 -2.19 -6.13
CA TYR A 21 2.78 -3.01 -6.05
C TYR A 21 2.48 -4.48 -6.37
N GLN A 22 1.42 -5.02 -5.76
CA GLN A 22 1.02 -6.41 -6.00
C GLN A 22 0.56 -6.64 -7.44
N MET A 23 -0.11 -5.65 -8.03
CA MET A 23 -0.51 -5.72 -9.43
C MET A 23 0.71 -5.74 -10.36
N ILE A 24 1.67 -4.88 -10.11
CA ILE A 24 2.90 -4.80 -10.92
C ILE A 24 3.66 -6.13 -10.85
N ARG A 25 3.80 -6.69 -9.67
CA ARG A 25 4.48 -7.98 -9.50
C ARG A 25 3.84 -9.10 -10.32
N ARG A 26 2.51 -9.03 -10.50
CA ARG A 26 1.76 -10.05 -11.23
C ARG A 26 1.51 -9.69 -12.68
N ASN A 27 1.93 -8.49 -13.07
CA ASN A 27 1.66 -7.95 -14.41
C ASN A 27 0.14 -7.91 -14.68
N TRP A 28 -0.63 -7.47 -13.68
CA TRP A 28 -2.08 -7.34 -13.79
C TRP A 28 -2.47 -5.91 -14.11
N SER A 29 -3.45 -5.76 -15.02
CA SER A 29 -4.12 -4.49 -15.24
C SER A 29 -5.24 -4.29 -14.20
N MET A 30 -5.80 -3.08 -14.15
CA MET A 30 -6.96 -2.82 -13.29
C MET A 30 -8.16 -3.68 -13.67
N LYS A 31 -8.31 -3.96 -14.96
CA LYS A 31 -9.38 -4.84 -15.43
C LYS A 31 -9.17 -6.27 -14.93
N THR A 32 -7.95 -6.76 -15.00
CA THR A 32 -7.63 -8.09 -14.49
C THR A 32 -7.92 -8.18 -12.99
N LEU A 33 -7.51 -7.16 -12.22
CA LEU A 33 -7.78 -7.13 -10.79
C LEU A 33 -9.29 -7.14 -10.54
N ALA A 34 -10.06 -6.31 -11.26
CA ALA A 34 -11.51 -6.25 -11.09
C ALA A 34 -12.15 -7.61 -11.36
N ASP A 35 -11.75 -8.27 -12.45
CA ASP A 35 -12.29 -9.57 -12.80
C ASP A 35 -11.98 -10.63 -11.73
N LYS A 36 -10.74 -10.65 -11.24
CA LYS A 36 -10.31 -11.64 -10.25
C LYS A 36 -10.87 -11.34 -8.86
N ALA A 37 -11.11 -10.08 -8.54
CA ALA A 37 -11.68 -9.68 -7.26
C ALA A 37 -13.21 -9.69 -7.26
N ASP A 38 -13.82 -9.97 -8.42
CA ASP A 38 -15.28 -9.92 -8.57
C ASP A 38 -15.83 -8.55 -8.16
N LEU A 39 -15.23 -7.51 -8.71
CA LEU A 39 -15.62 -6.12 -8.49
C LEU A 39 -15.87 -5.43 -9.84
N PRO A 40 -16.79 -4.45 -9.89
CA PRO A 40 -16.93 -3.64 -11.08
C PRO A 40 -15.61 -2.92 -11.41
N TYR A 41 -15.28 -2.85 -12.69
CA TYR A 41 -14.08 -2.15 -13.15
C TYR A 41 -14.05 -0.69 -12.66
N GLU A 42 -15.19 -0.01 -12.69
CA GLU A 42 -15.28 1.38 -12.26
C GLU A 42 -14.93 1.54 -10.77
N THR A 43 -15.27 0.55 -9.95
CA THR A 43 -14.93 0.57 -8.53
C THR A 43 -13.42 0.51 -8.36
N VAL A 44 -12.74 -0.40 -9.05
CA VAL A 44 -11.28 -0.54 -8.99
C VAL A 44 -10.61 0.72 -9.55
N LYS A 45 -11.11 1.22 -10.68
CA LYS A 45 -10.58 2.43 -11.31
C LYS A 45 -10.65 3.64 -10.36
N HIS A 46 -11.79 3.86 -9.71
CA HIS A 46 -11.98 4.97 -8.80
C HIS A 46 -11.11 4.81 -7.54
N LEU A 47 -11.02 3.59 -7.03
CA LEU A 47 -10.16 3.31 -5.88
C LEU A 47 -8.70 3.63 -6.20
N MET A 48 -8.19 3.11 -7.31
CA MET A 48 -6.78 3.30 -7.68
C MET A 48 -6.47 4.75 -8.06
N ALA A 49 -7.48 5.51 -8.47
CA ALA A 49 -7.33 6.94 -8.76
C ALA A 49 -7.40 7.82 -7.49
N GLY A 50 -7.62 7.21 -6.32
CA GLY A 50 -7.73 7.96 -5.07
C GLY A 50 -9.04 8.70 -4.90
N LYS A 51 -10.08 8.35 -5.66
CA LYS A 51 -11.38 9.02 -5.61
C LYS A 51 -12.30 8.47 -4.52
N ILE A 52 -11.93 7.34 -3.91
CA ILE A 52 -12.70 6.74 -2.84
C ILE A 52 -11.93 6.96 -1.54
N GLY A 53 -12.41 7.87 -0.69
CA GLY A 53 -11.73 8.19 0.57
C GLY A 53 -11.87 7.11 1.62
N ARG A 54 -12.96 6.36 1.59
CA ARG A 54 -13.25 5.28 2.54
C ARG A 54 -13.74 4.05 1.77
N PRO A 55 -12.82 3.25 1.21
CA PRO A 55 -13.23 2.04 0.51
C PRO A 55 -13.91 1.05 1.46
N SER A 56 -14.87 0.31 0.95
CA SER A 56 -15.58 -0.65 1.77
C SER A 56 -14.67 -1.81 2.16
N PHE A 57 -14.87 -2.33 3.35
CA PHE A 57 -14.13 -3.49 3.84
C PHE A 57 -14.29 -4.68 2.89
N ILE A 58 -15.50 -4.90 2.40
CA ILE A 58 -15.78 -6.03 1.50
C ILE A 58 -14.98 -5.90 0.20
N SER A 59 -14.92 -4.70 -0.38
CA SER A 59 -14.13 -4.48 -1.59
C SER A 59 -12.64 -4.78 -1.36
N ILE A 60 -12.11 -4.32 -0.24
CA ILE A 60 -10.70 -4.55 0.09
C ILE A 60 -10.44 -6.03 0.37
N LEU A 61 -11.37 -6.69 1.04
CA LEU A 61 -11.25 -8.13 1.29
C LEU A 61 -11.23 -8.93 -0.02
N LYS A 62 -12.09 -8.57 -0.98
CA LYS A 62 -12.11 -9.20 -2.28
C LYS A 62 -10.79 -9.00 -3.03
N ILE A 63 -10.22 -7.80 -2.96
CA ILE A 63 -8.94 -7.51 -3.58
C ILE A 63 -7.82 -8.31 -2.92
N ALA A 64 -7.79 -8.37 -1.59
CA ALA A 64 -6.79 -9.14 -0.86
C ALA A 64 -6.85 -10.62 -1.24
N ASN A 65 -8.06 -11.18 -1.32
CA ASN A 65 -8.25 -12.56 -1.71
C ASN A 65 -7.78 -12.81 -3.15
N ALA A 66 -8.07 -11.89 -4.07
CA ALA A 66 -7.62 -12.00 -5.46
C ALA A 66 -6.10 -11.96 -5.57
N LEU A 67 -5.46 -11.12 -4.78
CA LEU A 67 -4.01 -10.98 -4.75
C LEU A 67 -3.32 -12.04 -3.88
N GLU A 68 -4.10 -12.87 -3.19
CA GLU A 68 -3.59 -13.91 -2.28
C GLU A 68 -2.65 -13.33 -1.22
N CYS A 69 -3.03 -12.18 -0.69
CA CYS A 69 -2.30 -11.54 0.40
C CYS A 69 -3.25 -11.21 1.54
N SER A 70 -2.71 -10.92 2.71
CA SER A 70 -3.51 -10.56 3.88
C SER A 70 -3.92 -9.09 3.83
N LEU A 71 -4.93 -8.74 4.63
CA LEU A 71 -5.32 -7.34 4.80
C LEU A 71 -4.18 -6.54 5.43
N ASP A 72 -3.42 -7.15 6.34
CA ASP A 72 -2.25 -6.51 6.95
C ASP A 72 -1.18 -6.20 5.92
N ASP A 73 -0.98 -7.10 4.94
CA ASP A 73 -0.05 -6.85 3.84
C ASP A 73 -0.49 -5.63 3.02
N LEU A 74 -1.78 -5.50 2.71
CA LEU A 74 -2.30 -4.36 1.97
C LEU A 74 -2.24 -3.07 2.79
N ALA A 75 -2.43 -3.17 4.09
CA ALA A 75 -2.32 -2.02 4.98
C ALA A 75 -0.86 -1.62 5.27
N GLY A 76 0.10 -2.43 4.82
CA GLY A 76 1.51 -2.16 5.06
C GLY A 76 1.97 -2.44 6.48
N ARG A 77 1.20 -3.23 7.23
CA ARG A 77 1.47 -3.49 8.64
C ARG A 77 2.24 -4.77 8.91
N ASN A 78 2.27 -5.67 7.95
CA ASN A 78 2.86 -7.00 8.12
C ASN A 78 3.84 -7.29 6.99
N ASN A 79 5.05 -6.74 7.10
CA ASN A 79 6.13 -7.03 6.17
C ASN A 79 7.32 -7.55 6.98
N PRO A 80 7.51 -8.88 7.06
CA PRO A 80 8.60 -9.46 7.88
C PRO A 80 9.98 -8.98 7.49
N ALA A 81 10.22 -8.79 6.20
CA ALA A 81 11.53 -8.31 5.73
C ALA A 81 11.78 -6.88 6.19
N LEU A 82 10.78 -6.02 6.08
CA LEU A 82 10.89 -4.62 6.51
C LEU A 82 11.04 -4.52 8.03
N GLU A 83 10.31 -5.35 8.77
CA GLU A 83 10.42 -5.40 10.23
C GLU A 83 11.81 -5.87 10.66
N ALA A 84 12.38 -6.86 9.99
CA ALA A 84 13.72 -7.32 10.27
C ALA A 84 14.76 -6.22 10.03
N LEU A 85 14.59 -5.47 8.91
CA LEU A 85 15.46 -4.34 8.61
C LEU A 85 15.35 -3.23 9.65
N ARG A 86 14.13 -2.95 10.14
CA ARG A 86 13.93 -1.95 11.20
C ARG A 86 14.65 -2.32 12.47
N ARG A 87 14.60 -3.60 12.86
CA ARG A 87 15.30 -4.08 14.03
C ARG A 87 16.81 -3.94 13.89
N LEU A 88 17.34 -4.26 12.72
CA LEU A 88 18.76 -4.10 12.44
C LEU A 88 19.17 -2.64 12.45
N ALA A 89 18.35 -1.76 11.86
CA ALA A 89 18.61 -0.32 11.83
C ALA A 89 18.66 0.30 13.23
N ASP A 90 17.84 -0.22 14.17
CA ASP A 90 17.84 0.24 15.56
C ASP A 90 19.13 -0.10 16.29
N HIS A 91 19.89 -1.08 15.80
CA HIS A 91 21.12 -1.56 16.44
C HIS A 91 22.41 -1.14 15.73
N ALA A 92 22.30 -0.58 14.51
CA ALA A 92 23.48 -0.25 13.72
C ALA A 92 23.23 1.01 12.88
N ASP A 93 24.00 2.07 13.15
CA ASP A 93 23.83 3.37 12.50
C ASP A 93 23.91 3.28 10.98
N GLY A 94 24.77 2.42 10.43
CA GLY A 94 24.92 2.27 8.98
C GLY A 94 23.75 1.59 8.30
N MET A 95 22.90 0.92 9.04
CA MET A 95 21.75 0.21 8.46
C MET A 95 20.57 1.12 8.14
N TYR A 96 20.54 2.30 8.71
CA TYR A 96 19.43 3.23 8.48
C TYR A 96 19.30 3.59 6.99
N GLN A 97 20.43 3.82 6.34
CA GLN A 97 20.41 4.19 4.93
C GLN A 97 19.94 3.04 4.05
N ILE A 98 20.35 1.82 4.37
CA ILE A 98 19.89 0.61 3.66
C ILE A 98 18.38 0.45 3.87
N PHE A 99 17.90 0.64 5.08
CA PHE A 99 16.48 0.59 5.38
C PHE A 99 15.70 1.61 4.55
N ALA A 100 16.20 2.85 4.47
CA ALA A 100 15.55 3.91 3.70
C ALA A 100 15.48 3.56 2.22
N GLU A 101 16.52 2.97 1.65
CA GLU A 101 16.54 2.54 0.26
C GLU A 101 15.51 1.43 0.00
N VAL A 102 15.44 0.43 0.88
CA VAL A 102 14.46 -0.65 0.76
C VAL A 102 13.04 -0.09 0.87
N GLU A 103 12.82 0.79 1.84
CA GLU A 103 11.53 1.44 2.01
C GLU A 103 11.11 2.23 0.78
N HIS A 104 12.05 2.94 0.16
CA HIS A 104 11.80 3.68 -1.06
C HIS A 104 11.42 2.76 -2.24
N LEU A 105 12.07 1.60 -2.36
CA LEU A 105 11.77 0.64 -3.41
C LEU A 105 10.39 -0.01 -3.23
N LEU A 106 10.01 -0.28 -1.97
CA LEU A 106 8.73 -0.93 -1.67
C LEU A 106 7.57 0.07 -1.63
N TYR A 107 7.84 1.31 -1.20
CA TYR A 107 6.80 2.32 -0.98
C TYR A 107 7.27 3.69 -1.50
N PRO A 108 7.49 3.82 -2.83
CA PRO A 108 8.06 5.07 -3.37
C PRO A 108 7.21 6.31 -3.09
N ASN A 109 5.88 6.18 -3.13
CA ASN A 109 4.98 7.31 -2.85
C ASN A 109 5.07 7.77 -1.40
N PHE A 110 5.23 6.82 -0.48
CA PHE A 110 5.39 7.13 0.94
C PHE A 110 6.67 7.92 1.19
N MET A 111 7.78 7.52 0.58
CA MET A 111 9.06 8.24 0.72
C MET A 111 9.00 9.62 0.10
N MET A 112 8.34 9.79 -1.04
CA MET A 112 8.17 11.10 -1.66
C MET A 112 7.36 12.03 -0.76
N GLN A 113 6.33 11.54 -0.11
CA GLN A 113 5.55 12.34 0.84
C GLN A 113 6.39 12.78 2.03
N ARG A 114 7.25 11.91 2.56
CA ARG A 114 8.14 12.26 3.67
C ARG A 114 9.12 13.36 3.28
N GLU A 115 9.69 13.29 2.09
CA GLU A 115 10.61 14.32 1.59
C GLU A 115 9.92 15.66 1.41
N ASN A 116 8.68 15.65 0.91
CA ASN A 116 7.90 16.87 0.70
C ASN A 116 7.46 17.52 2.01
N ASN A 117 7.43 16.78 3.10
CA ASN A 117 7.00 17.29 4.41
C ASN A 117 8.15 17.83 5.27
N LYS A 118 9.36 17.83 4.75
CA LYS A 118 10.50 18.45 5.44
C LYS A 118 10.56 19.99 5.19
#